data_65f303d8f6fec6944515b0de16677e6b
#
_entry.id   65f303d8f6fec6944515b0de16677e6b
#
_cell.length_a   1.000
_cell.length_b   1.000
_cell.length_c   1.000
_cell.angle_alpha   90.00
_cell.angle_beta   90.00
_cell.angle_gamma   90.00
#
_symmetry.space_group_name_H-M   'P 1'
#
loop_
_entity.id
_entity.type
_entity.pdbx_description
1 polymer ?
#
loop_
_entity_poly.entity_id
_entity_poly.type
_entity_poly.pdbx_seq_one_letter_code
_entity_poly.pdbx_strand_id
1 'polypeptide(L)'
;IAALYHAEGYVIDPHTAVAAHVANTYVAETDDHTPIIIASTASPYKFPQAVLTAIDPEFSDDSMEEMLDRLRELSGVAFPAAIEELLHAEVRHNTVVASENMQKSVESILGLN
;
A
#
# COMPACT_ATOMS: atom_id res chain seq x y z
N ILE A 1 -7.43 -1.59 -8.46
CA ILE A 1 -7.80 -0.68 -7.37
C ILE A 1 -8.99 0.17 -7.82
N ALA A 2 -8.82 1.05 -8.80
CA ALA A 2 -9.88 1.98 -9.26
C ALA A 2 -11.21 1.29 -9.57
N ALA A 3 -11.20 0.22 -10.35
CA ALA A 3 -12.42 -0.47 -10.74
C ALA A 3 -13.27 -0.94 -9.55
N LEU A 4 -12.63 -1.51 -8.52
CA LEU A 4 -13.31 -1.94 -7.30
C LEU A 4 -13.80 -0.74 -6.48
N TYR A 5 -12.98 0.29 -6.36
CA TYR A 5 -13.38 1.51 -5.67
C TYR A 5 -14.61 2.16 -6.30
N HIS A 6 -14.64 2.31 -7.63
CA HIS A 6 -15.78 2.92 -8.32
C HIS A 6 -17.05 2.05 -8.30
N ALA A 7 -16.89 0.72 -8.26
CA ALA A 7 -18.05 -0.18 -8.22
C ALA A 7 -18.64 -0.33 -6.81
N GLU A 8 -17.78 -0.45 -5.79
CA GLU A 8 -18.18 -0.88 -4.45
C GLU A 8 -17.84 0.14 -3.34
N GLY A 9 -17.13 1.21 -3.66
CA GLY A 9 -16.60 2.17 -2.67
C GLY A 9 -15.52 1.57 -1.76
N TYR A 10 -14.92 0.42 -2.12
CA TYR A 10 -13.98 -0.30 -1.28
C TYR A 10 -12.54 -0.14 -1.77
N VAL A 11 -11.69 0.38 -0.89
CA VAL A 11 -10.27 0.64 -1.18
C VAL A 11 -9.42 -0.56 -0.80
N ILE A 12 -8.68 -1.11 -1.75
CA ILE A 12 -7.74 -2.23 -1.55
C ILE A 12 -6.30 -1.79 -1.80
N ASP A 13 -5.36 -2.48 -1.14
CA ASP A 13 -3.94 -2.30 -1.40
C ASP A 13 -3.49 -2.93 -2.73
N PRO A 14 -2.30 -2.54 -3.27
CA PRO A 14 -1.85 -3.03 -4.57
C PRO A 14 -1.67 -4.56 -4.65
N HIS A 15 -1.32 -5.24 -3.55
CA HIS A 15 -1.15 -6.70 -3.54
C HIS A 15 -2.51 -7.41 -3.61
N THR A 16 -3.48 -6.93 -2.84
CA THR A 16 -4.87 -7.41 -2.91
C THR A 16 -5.46 -7.15 -4.29
N ALA A 17 -5.09 -6.04 -4.95
CA ALA A 17 -5.53 -5.73 -6.30
C ALA A 17 -5.03 -6.76 -7.34
N VAL A 18 -3.80 -7.26 -7.20
CA VAL A 18 -3.28 -8.35 -8.05
C VAL A 18 -4.09 -9.62 -7.83
N ALA A 19 -4.35 -10.00 -6.58
CA ALA A 19 -5.16 -11.20 -6.28
C ALA A 19 -6.59 -11.08 -6.83
N ALA A 20 -7.21 -9.91 -6.68
CA ALA A 20 -8.55 -9.65 -7.23
C ALA A 20 -8.57 -9.74 -8.76
N HIS A 21 -7.54 -9.21 -9.43
CA HIS A 21 -7.40 -9.31 -10.89
C HIS A 21 -7.29 -10.77 -11.34
N VAL A 22 -6.43 -11.55 -10.70
CA VAL A 22 -6.27 -12.99 -11.01
C VAL A 22 -7.56 -13.76 -10.78
N ALA A 23 -8.24 -13.52 -9.67
CA ALA A 23 -9.54 -14.16 -9.38
C ALA A 23 -10.59 -13.85 -10.45
N ASN A 24 -10.72 -12.58 -10.84
CA ASN A 24 -11.65 -12.18 -11.89
C ASN A 24 -11.30 -12.79 -13.25
N THR A 25 -10.02 -12.87 -13.60
CA THR A 25 -9.55 -13.52 -14.83
C THR A 25 -9.88 -15.01 -14.81
N TYR A 26 -9.63 -15.70 -13.71
CA TYR A 26 -9.98 -17.11 -13.53
C TYR A 26 -11.47 -17.38 -13.78
N VAL A 27 -12.35 -16.60 -13.13
CA VAL A 27 -13.80 -16.72 -13.32
C VAL A 27 -14.18 -16.49 -14.80
N ALA A 28 -13.59 -15.48 -15.44
CA ALA A 28 -13.90 -15.17 -16.83
C ALA A 28 -13.44 -16.27 -17.81
N GLU A 29 -12.34 -16.96 -17.52
CA GLU A 29 -11.79 -18.03 -18.37
C GLU A 29 -12.44 -19.38 -18.15
N THR A 30 -12.92 -19.66 -16.91
CA THR A 30 -13.39 -21.00 -16.52
C THR A 30 -14.90 -21.08 -16.35
N ASP A 31 -15.59 -19.94 -16.27
CA ASP A 31 -17.01 -19.85 -15.88
C ASP A 31 -17.32 -20.53 -14.53
N ASP A 32 -16.30 -20.65 -13.66
CA ASP A 32 -16.45 -21.20 -12.30
C ASP A 32 -16.89 -20.08 -11.34
N HIS A 33 -18.12 -20.18 -10.88
CA HIS A 33 -18.74 -19.24 -9.94
C HIS A 33 -18.64 -19.68 -8.47
N THR A 34 -17.76 -20.63 -8.16
CA THR A 34 -17.46 -20.97 -6.76
C THR A 34 -16.97 -19.73 -6.00
N PRO A 35 -17.50 -19.45 -4.80
CA PRO A 35 -17.07 -18.28 -4.02
C PRO A 35 -15.57 -18.27 -3.79
N ILE A 36 -14.90 -17.16 -4.15
CA ILE A 36 -13.48 -16.95 -3.97
C ILE A 36 -13.25 -16.03 -2.77
N ILE A 37 -12.38 -16.47 -1.86
CA ILE A 37 -11.97 -15.67 -0.71
C ILE A 37 -10.53 -15.18 -0.95
N ILE A 38 -10.34 -13.86 -0.96
CA ILE A 38 -9.03 -13.22 -1.11
C ILE A 38 -8.54 -12.78 0.27
N ALA A 39 -7.38 -13.29 0.69
CA ALA A 39 -6.72 -12.85 1.90
C ALA A 39 -5.99 -11.51 1.65
N SER A 40 -6.53 -10.41 2.16
CA SER A 40 -5.90 -9.10 2.12
C SER A 40 -4.92 -8.97 3.31
N THR A 41 -3.62 -9.01 3.05
CA THR A 41 -2.58 -9.06 4.08
C THR A 41 -1.87 -7.73 4.29
N ALA A 42 -2.20 -6.71 3.52
CA ALA A 42 -1.65 -5.37 3.66
C ALA A 42 -2.76 -4.31 3.74
N SER A 43 -2.42 -3.16 4.31
CA SER A 43 -3.32 -2.01 4.36
C SER A 43 -3.04 -1.07 3.18
N PRO A 44 -4.07 -0.44 2.57
CA PRO A 44 -3.90 0.64 1.60
C PRO A 44 -3.01 1.77 2.11
N TYR A 45 -3.04 2.05 3.41
CA TYR A 45 -2.22 3.08 4.06
C TYR A 45 -0.70 2.82 4.01
N LYS A 46 -0.26 1.61 3.67
CA LYS A 46 1.17 1.33 3.42
C LYS A 46 1.64 1.83 2.05
N PHE A 47 0.72 2.08 1.15
CA PHE A 47 1.00 2.43 -0.26
C PHE A 47 0.13 3.60 -0.71
N PRO A 48 0.06 4.71 0.06
CA PRO A 48 -0.92 5.76 -0.19
C PRO A 48 -0.76 6.37 -1.58
N GLN A 49 0.46 6.66 -2.03
CA GLN A 49 0.72 7.20 -3.36
C GLN A 49 0.18 6.28 -4.47
N ALA A 50 0.49 4.98 -4.43
CA ALA A 50 0.04 4.04 -5.45
C ALA A 50 -1.49 3.89 -5.48
N VAL A 51 -2.12 3.92 -4.30
CA VAL A 51 -3.58 3.81 -4.19
C VAL A 51 -4.26 5.07 -4.66
N LEU A 52 -3.79 6.25 -4.24
CA LEU A 52 -4.34 7.54 -4.65
C LEU A 52 -4.18 7.76 -6.15
N THR A 53 -3.00 7.52 -6.72
CA THR A 53 -2.77 7.61 -8.17
C THR A 53 -3.74 6.71 -8.96
N ALA A 54 -4.13 5.57 -8.40
CA ALA A 54 -5.08 4.68 -9.06
C ALA A 54 -6.52 5.17 -8.99
N ILE A 55 -6.92 5.85 -7.92
CA ILE A 55 -8.31 6.25 -7.67
C ILE A 55 -8.60 7.66 -8.15
N ASP A 56 -7.66 8.58 -7.96
CA ASP A 56 -7.79 10.00 -8.24
C ASP A 56 -6.83 10.39 -9.37
N PRO A 57 -7.34 10.59 -10.60
CA PRO A 57 -6.52 10.96 -11.75
C PRO A 57 -5.86 12.34 -11.63
N GLU A 58 -6.38 13.20 -10.75
CA GLU A 58 -5.86 14.56 -10.51
C GLU A 58 -4.90 14.59 -9.31
N PHE A 59 -4.66 13.43 -8.69
CA PHE A 59 -3.73 13.35 -7.58
C PHE A 59 -2.33 13.80 -7.98
N SER A 60 -1.78 14.73 -7.21
CA SER A 60 -0.40 15.20 -7.30
C SER A 60 0.42 14.64 -6.11
N ASP A 61 1.75 14.70 -6.22
CA ASP A 61 2.64 14.27 -5.16
C ASP A 61 2.56 15.23 -3.97
N ASP A 62 1.68 14.90 -3.04
CA ASP A 62 1.50 15.60 -1.77
C ASP A 62 2.48 15.05 -0.70
N SER A 63 2.56 15.70 0.45
CA SER A 63 3.27 15.14 1.59
C SER A 63 2.65 13.82 2.05
N MET A 64 3.41 13.00 2.76
CA MET A 64 2.91 11.73 3.30
C MET A 64 1.65 11.92 4.15
N GLU A 65 1.61 12.97 4.95
CA GLU A 65 0.47 13.29 5.82
C GLU A 65 -0.78 13.64 5.02
N GLU A 66 -0.65 14.48 4.00
CA GLU A 66 -1.75 14.84 3.09
C GLU A 66 -2.28 13.62 2.33
N MET A 67 -1.38 12.76 1.84
CA MET A 67 -1.76 11.50 1.19
C MET A 67 -2.56 10.58 2.11
N LEU A 68 -2.14 10.44 3.37
CA LEU A 68 -2.83 9.60 4.34
C LEU A 68 -4.20 10.17 4.70
N ASP A 69 -4.32 11.49 4.88
CA ASP A 69 -5.59 12.16 5.13
C ASP A 69 -6.55 12.00 3.95
N ARG A 70 -6.05 12.20 2.73
CA ARG A 70 -6.85 12.02 1.52
C ARG A 70 -7.35 10.58 1.37
N LEU A 71 -6.49 9.61 1.65
CA LEU A 71 -6.87 8.19 1.61
C LEU A 71 -7.91 7.85 2.68
N ARG A 72 -7.84 8.46 3.87
CA ARG A 72 -8.86 8.32 4.92
C ARG A 72 -10.20 8.87 4.46
N GLU A 73 -10.22 10.03 3.85
CA GLU A 73 -11.45 10.62 3.31
C GLU A 73 -12.09 9.73 2.24
N LEU A 74 -11.29 9.23 1.30
CA LEU A 74 -11.78 8.40 0.20
C LEU A 74 -12.26 7.02 0.67
N SER A 75 -11.54 6.40 1.61
CA SER A 75 -11.86 5.07 2.11
C SER A 75 -12.94 5.06 3.19
N GLY A 76 -13.15 6.16 3.90
CA GLY A 76 -13.99 6.22 5.10
C GLY A 76 -13.47 5.37 6.26
N VAL A 77 -12.24 4.85 6.17
CA VAL A 77 -11.63 3.99 7.19
C VAL A 77 -10.62 4.77 8.03
N ALA A 78 -10.72 4.66 9.34
CA ALA A 78 -9.76 5.28 10.26
C ALA A 78 -8.34 4.72 10.06
N PHE A 79 -7.34 5.51 10.45
CA PHE A 79 -5.95 5.04 10.45
C PHE A 79 -5.81 3.79 11.33
N PRO A 80 -5.11 2.76 10.87
CA PRO A 80 -4.61 1.74 11.76
C PRO A 80 -3.73 2.35 12.85
N ALA A 81 -3.85 1.87 14.10
CA ALA A 81 -3.11 2.42 15.24
C ALA A 81 -1.60 2.53 14.96
N ALA A 82 -1.01 1.56 14.26
CA ALA A 82 0.39 1.59 13.89
C ALA A 82 0.77 2.77 12.95
N ILE A 83 -0.14 3.22 12.09
CA ILE A 83 0.10 4.40 11.24
C ILE A 83 0.03 5.67 12.09
N GLU A 84 -0.98 5.78 12.96
CA GLU A 84 -1.13 6.92 13.86
C GLU A 84 0.08 7.07 14.80
N GLU A 85 0.56 5.98 15.37
CA GLU A 85 1.78 5.96 16.18
C GLU A 85 3.02 6.41 15.39
N LEU A 86 3.17 5.96 14.13
CA LEU A 86 4.31 6.31 13.28
C LEU A 86 4.35 7.78 12.88
N LEU A 87 3.19 8.43 12.69
CA LEU A 87 3.13 9.86 12.35
C LEU A 87 3.71 10.75 13.46
N HIS A 88 3.71 10.28 14.70
CA HIS A 88 4.21 11.00 15.87
C HIS A 88 5.51 10.42 16.44
N ALA A 89 6.02 9.34 15.85
CA ALA A 89 7.23 8.67 16.32
C ALA A 89 8.49 9.45 15.95
N GLU A 90 9.48 9.42 16.86
CA GLU A 90 10.81 9.94 16.57
C GLU A 90 11.50 9.11 15.47
N VAL A 91 12.09 9.79 14.49
CA VAL A 91 12.92 9.14 13.47
C VAL A 91 14.22 8.65 14.09
N ARG A 92 14.35 7.35 14.32
CA ARG A 92 15.50 6.72 15.00
C ARG A 92 16.67 6.41 14.08
N HIS A 93 16.40 6.21 12.79
CA HIS A 93 17.39 5.76 11.81
C HIS A 93 17.42 6.74 10.64
N ASN A 94 18.53 7.49 10.54
CA ASN A 94 18.70 8.52 9.51
C ASN A 94 19.75 8.13 8.45
N THR A 95 20.22 6.88 8.47
CA THR A 95 21.22 6.41 7.52
C THR A 95 20.56 6.11 6.18
N VAL A 96 20.98 6.85 5.16
CA VAL A 96 20.57 6.62 3.76
C VAL A 96 21.78 6.13 3.00
N VAL A 97 21.65 4.99 2.31
CA VAL A 97 22.72 4.42 1.49
C VAL A 97 22.20 4.09 0.10
N ALA A 98 23.04 4.27 -0.91
CA ALA A 98 22.76 3.80 -2.25
C ALA A 98 22.72 2.25 -2.28
N SER A 99 21.90 1.67 -3.16
CA SER A 99 21.66 0.23 -3.21
C SER A 99 22.94 -0.60 -3.37
N GLU A 100 23.91 -0.11 -4.13
CA GLU A 100 25.22 -0.75 -4.32
C GLU A 100 26.09 -0.77 -3.05
N ASN A 101 25.77 0.05 -2.07
CA ASN A 101 26.50 0.16 -0.79
C ASN A 101 25.79 -0.56 0.37
N MET A 102 24.63 -1.18 0.13
CA MET A 102 23.85 -1.81 1.19
C MET A 102 24.64 -2.87 1.95
N GLN A 103 25.34 -3.78 1.26
CA GLN A 103 26.15 -4.81 1.89
C GLN A 103 27.22 -4.22 2.81
N LYS A 104 27.99 -3.24 2.31
CA LYS A 104 29.03 -2.57 3.09
C LYS A 104 28.47 -1.86 4.33
N SER A 105 27.28 -1.26 4.19
CA SER A 105 26.61 -0.60 5.30
C SER A 105 26.24 -1.60 6.39
N VAL A 106 25.72 -2.77 6.03
CA VAL A 106 25.40 -3.85 6.98
C VAL A 106 26.68 -4.37 7.66
N GLU A 107 27.72 -4.65 6.88
CA GLU A 107 29.03 -5.10 7.39
C GLU A 107 29.60 -4.10 8.40
N SER A 108 29.53 -2.80 8.08
CA SER A 108 30.01 -1.73 8.98
C SER A 108 29.20 -1.68 10.29
N ILE A 109 27.87 -1.79 10.22
CA ILE A 109 27.00 -1.79 11.42
C ILE A 109 27.30 -2.99 12.32
N LEU A 110 27.62 -4.13 11.71
CA LEU A 110 27.97 -5.37 12.42
C LEU A 110 29.44 -5.46 12.86
N GLY A 111 30.27 -4.47 12.51
CA GLY A 111 31.70 -4.48 12.84
C GLY A 111 32.50 -5.57 12.10
N LEU A 112 32.07 -5.95 10.89
CA LEU A 112 32.69 -6.99 10.05
C LEU A 112 33.72 -6.47 9.06
N ASN A 113 34.23 -5.25 9.23
CA ASN A 113 35.26 -4.62 8.37
C ASN A 113 36.66 -5.10 8.71
#